data_449193d301c28e791c27f61b3989ae76
#
_entry.id   449193d301c28e791c27f61b3989ae76
#
_cell.length_a   1.000
_cell.length_b   1.000
_cell.length_c   1.000
_cell.angle_alpha   90.00
_cell.angle_beta   90.00
_cell.angle_gamma   90.00
#
_symmetry.space_group_name_H-M   'P 1'
#
loop_
_entity.id
_entity.type
_entity.pdbx_description
1 polymer ?
#
loop_
_entity_poly.entity_id
_entity_poly.type
_entity_poly.pdbx_seq_one_letter_code
_entity_poly.pdbx_strand_id
1 'polypeptide(L)'
;MLFKSVFSVTALAIISLSFTARAETVAPQAVNQVDIRQYAGKWHEIAHLPMYFQRKCVSDISAQYTVNADQTMGVLNSCRIENGEMISSEGVAYPQNQGNSKLKVSFLPPGLRWIPFTKGHYWVLRVDPEYKVALVGGPSTKYLWILSREPQLDEATYQSYLETAKHYGYDITKLIKLPH
;
A
#
# COMPACT_ATOMS: atom_id res chain seq x y z
N MET A 1 30.08 -74.68 -27.22
CA MET A 1 28.93 -74.18 -26.44
C MET A 1 29.29 -72.79 -25.95
N LEU A 2 28.77 -71.77 -26.60
CA LEU A 2 29.00 -70.37 -26.21
C LEU A 2 27.76 -69.85 -25.43
N PHE A 3 27.95 -69.50 -24.14
CA PHE A 3 26.95 -68.82 -23.37
C PHE A 3 27.06 -67.32 -23.64
N LYS A 4 26.01 -66.73 -24.21
CA LYS A 4 25.85 -65.27 -24.32
C LYS A 4 25.12 -64.78 -23.09
N SER A 5 25.81 -64.06 -22.18
CA SER A 5 25.20 -63.28 -21.07
C SER A 5 24.58 -61.98 -21.60
N VAL A 6 23.28 -61.85 -21.45
CA VAL A 6 22.57 -60.62 -21.74
C VAL A 6 22.52 -59.79 -20.45
N PHE A 7 23.25 -58.66 -20.39
CA PHE A 7 23.12 -57.67 -19.31
C PHE A 7 21.94 -56.75 -19.61
N SER A 8 20.87 -56.85 -18.83
CA SER A 8 19.72 -55.95 -18.86
C SER A 8 20.06 -54.72 -18.03
N VAL A 9 20.21 -53.54 -18.65
CA VAL A 9 20.41 -52.28 -17.95
C VAL A 9 19.05 -51.67 -17.71
N THR A 10 18.60 -51.73 -16.46
CA THR A 10 17.35 -51.06 -16.03
C THR A 10 17.66 -49.59 -15.72
N ALA A 11 17.24 -48.69 -16.60
CA ALA A 11 17.36 -47.22 -16.37
C ALA A 11 16.29 -46.77 -15.37
N LEU A 12 16.73 -46.35 -14.20
CA LEU A 12 15.88 -45.76 -13.17
C LEU A 12 15.65 -44.26 -13.51
N ALA A 13 14.47 -43.93 -14.00
CA ALA A 13 14.07 -42.53 -14.24
C ALA A 13 13.74 -41.84 -12.90
N ILE A 14 14.59 -40.93 -12.46
CA ILE A 14 14.33 -40.09 -11.27
C ILE A 14 13.44 -38.94 -11.72
N ILE A 15 12.15 -39.00 -11.38
CA ILE A 15 11.20 -37.91 -11.60
C ILE A 15 11.42 -36.88 -10.44
N SER A 16 12.11 -35.78 -10.76
CA SER A 16 12.26 -34.64 -9.85
C SER A 16 10.95 -33.87 -9.81
N LEU A 17 10.14 -34.05 -8.77
CA LEU A 17 9.00 -33.19 -8.48
C LEU A 17 9.55 -31.82 -7.98
N SER A 18 9.52 -30.82 -8.84
CA SER A 18 9.79 -29.43 -8.43
C SER A 18 8.56 -28.89 -7.69
N PHE A 19 8.62 -28.91 -6.38
CA PHE A 19 7.65 -28.15 -5.55
C PHE A 19 7.95 -26.67 -5.71
N THR A 20 7.15 -25.95 -6.48
CA THR A 20 7.11 -24.48 -6.43
C THR A 20 6.41 -24.10 -5.14
N ALA A 21 7.17 -23.73 -4.12
CA ALA A 21 6.63 -23.14 -2.90
C ALA A 21 5.98 -21.80 -3.27
N ARG A 22 4.66 -21.76 -3.31
CA ARG A 22 3.91 -20.51 -3.41
C ARG A 22 4.01 -19.82 -2.05
N ALA A 23 4.55 -18.61 -2.01
CA ALA A 23 4.55 -17.82 -0.77
C ALA A 23 3.12 -17.66 -0.28
N GLU A 24 2.86 -18.10 0.95
CA GLU A 24 1.56 -17.95 1.59
C GLU A 24 1.34 -16.46 1.88
N THR A 25 0.25 -15.90 1.34
CA THR A 25 -0.13 -14.51 1.59
C THR A 25 -0.97 -14.44 2.87
N VAL A 26 -0.74 -13.42 3.69
CA VAL A 26 -1.54 -13.16 4.89
C VAL A 26 -2.45 -11.96 4.67
N ALA A 27 -3.56 -11.90 5.41
CA ALA A 27 -4.44 -10.73 5.36
C ALA A 27 -3.70 -9.45 5.79
N PRO A 28 -3.98 -8.29 5.19
CA PRO A 28 -3.35 -7.03 5.57
C PRO A 28 -3.52 -6.73 7.05
N GLN A 29 -2.43 -6.33 7.71
CA GLN A 29 -2.41 -5.98 9.12
C GLN A 29 -1.80 -4.59 9.29
N ALA A 30 -2.49 -3.72 10.05
CA ALA A 30 -1.93 -2.44 10.43
C ALA A 30 -0.82 -2.65 11.48
N VAL A 31 0.18 -1.75 11.47
CA VAL A 31 1.18 -1.69 12.54
C VAL A 31 0.50 -1.48 13.90
N ASN A 32 1.16 -1.84 14.99
CA ASN A 32 0.57 -1.74 16.32
C ASN A 32 0.25 -0.29 16.70
N GLN A 33 1.14 0.64 16.37
CA GLN A 33 1.03 2.04 16.76
C GLN A 33 1.63 2.97 15.72
N VAL A 34 1.02 4.16 15.57
CA VAL A 34 1.51 5.28 14.79
C VAL A 34 1.48 6.53 15.68
N ASP A 35 2.62 7.21 15.79
CA ASP A 35 2.66 8.55 16.37
C ASP A 35 2.10 9.54 15.35
N ILE A 36 0.88 10.02 15.58
CA ILE A 36 0.18 10.91 14.66
C ILE A 36 0.89 12.26 14.48
N ARG A 37 1.71 12.69 15.46
CA ARG A 37 2.47 13.94 15.36
C ARG A 37 3.65 13.78 14.41
N GLN A 38 4.35 12.64 14.46
CA GLN A 38 5.41 12.32 13.51
C GLN A 38 4.83 12.01 12.12
N TYR A 39 3.63 11.41 12.06
CA TYR A 39 2.96 11.09 10.81
C TYR A 39 2.38 12.33 10.13
N ALA A 40 2.06 13.40 10.87
CA ALA A 40 1.55 14.67 10.35
C ALA A 40 2.54 15.32 9.36
N GLY A 41 2.06 16.27 8.58
CA GLY A 41 2.84 16.97 7.55
C GLY A 41 2.59 16.41 6.14
N LYS A 42 3.47 16.78 5.20
CA LYS A 42 3.32 16.43 3.78
C LYS A 42 3.91 15.05 3.48
N TRP A 43 3.20 14.33 2.62
CA TRP A 43 3.62 13.07 2.02
C TRP A 43 3.41 13.11 0.51
N HIS A 44 4.39 12.66 -0.26
CA HIS A 44 4.28 12.42 -1.70
C HIS A 44 3.81 11.00 -1.94
N GLU A 45 2.92 10.81 -2.88
CA GLU A 45 2.43 9.49 -3.28
C GLU A 45 3.33 8.92 -4.38
N ILE A 46 4.19 7.97 -4.03
CA ILE A 46 5.16 7.37 -4.96
C ILE A 46 4.48 6.37 -5.91
N ALA A 47 3.55 5.60 -5.39
CA ALA A 47 2.78 4.63 -6.18
C ALA A 47 1.44 4.30 -5.52
N HIS A 48 0.48 3.89 -6.35
CA HIS A 48 -0.83 3.42 -5.87
C HIS A 48 -1.41 2.33 -6.76
N LEU A 49 -2.35 1.55 -6.24
CA LEU A 49 -3.21 0.70 -7.07
C LEU A 49 -4.26 1.57 -7.80
N PRO A 50 -4.74 1.16 -9.00
CA PRO A 50 -5.76 1.92 -9.73
C PRO A 50 -7.01 2.19 -8.90
N MET A 51 -7.43 3.45 -8.85
CA MET A 51 -8.59 3.91 -8.08
C MET A 51 -9.45 4.89 -8.86
N TYR A 52 -10.76 4.68 -8.83
CA TYR A 52 -11.68 5.54 -9.56
C TYR A 52 -11.59 7.02 -9.17
N PHE A 53 -11.43 7.30 -7.88
CA PHE A 53 -11.42 8.67 -7.36
C PHE A 53 -10.12 9.45 -7.65
N GLN A 54 -9.01 8.76 -7.99
CA GLN A 54 -7.74 9.39 -8.40
C GLN A 54 -7.52 9.40 -9.92
N ARG A 55 -8.44 8.90 -10.73
CA ARG A 55 -8.28 8.75 -12.18
C ARG A 55 -7.96 10.02 -12.97
N LYS A 56 -8.22 11.21 -12.40
CA LYS A 56 -7.90 12.49 -13.00
C LYS A 56 -6.48 12.96 -12.70
N CYS A 57 -5.84 12.39 -11.68
CA CYS A 57 -4.52 12.78 -11.23
C CYS A 57 -3.46 12.16 -12.14
N VAL A 58 -2.56 12.97 -12.68
CA VAL A 58 -1.49 12.55 -13.59
C VAL A 58 -0.09 12.72 -12.99
N SER A 59 0.09 13.66 -12.04
CA SER A 59 1.37 13.87 -11.34
C SER A 59 1.17 14.63 -10.02
N ASP A 60 2.28 14.83 -9.30
CA ASP A 60 2.36 15.66 -8.08
C ASP A 60 1.32 15.29 -7.02
N ILE A 61 0.97 14.00 -6.92
CA ILE A 61 -0.02 13.56 -5.92
C ILE A 61 0.62 13.63 -4.54
N SER A 62 -0.06 14.32 -3.63
CA SER A 62 0.40 14.48 -2.26
C SER A 62 -0.77 14.51 -1.27
N ALA A 63 -0.46 14.15 -0.03
CA ALA A 63 -1.35 14.27 1.11
C ALA A 63 -0.70 15.13 2.19
N GLN A 64 -1.44 16.10 2.72
CA GLN A 64 -1.06 16.88 3.89
C GLN A 64 -1.93 16.45 5.06
N TYR A 65 -1.30 15.98 6.15
CA TYR A 65 -2.01 15.59 7.37
C TYR A 65 -1.78 16.62 8.49
N THR A 66 -2.85 16.96 9.20
CA THR A 66 -2.82 17.91 10.33
C THR A 66 -3.53 17.28 11.53
N VAL A 67 -2.89 17.30 12.71
CA VAL A 67 -3.52 16.80 13.93
C VAL A 67 -4.50 17.87 14.44
N ASN A 68 -5.77 17.50 14.58
CA ASN A 68 -6.81 18.37 15.12
C ASN A 68 -6.86 18.29 16.65
N ALA A 69 -7.49 19.29 17.28
CA ALA A 69 -7.62 19.37 18.74
C ALA A 69 -8.41 18.18 19.33
N ASP A 70 -9.34 17.60 18.57
CA ASP A 70 -10.14 16.42 18.93
C ASP A 70 -9.44 15.09 18.62
N GLN A 71 -8.13 15.11 18.32
CA GLN A 71 -7.29 13.96 17.96
C GLN A 71 -7.69 13.28 16.63
N THR A 72 -8.58 13.85 15.86
CA THR A 72 -8.75 13.46 14.45
C THR A 72 -7.61 14.02 13.60
N MET A 73 -7.48 13.56 12.36
CA MET A 73 -6.50 14.12 11.42
C MET A 73 -7.22 14.81 10.26
N GLY A 74 -6.94 16.11 10.06
CA GLY A 74 -7.27 16.79 8.82
C GLY A 74 -6.45 16.18 7.67
N VAL A 75 -7.08 16.01 6.52
CA VAL A 75 -6.48 15.44 5.29
C VAL A 75 -6.71 16.41 4.16
N LEU A 76 -5.65 16.88 3.51
CA LEU A 76 -5.71 17.61 2.26
C LEU A 76 -4.95 16.82 1.20
N ASN A 77 -5.69 16.17 0.30
CA ASN A 77 -5.11 15.50 -0.86
C ASN A 77 -5.06 16.48 -2.04
N SER A 78 -3.95 16.51 -2.75
CA SER A 78 -3.76 17.39 -3.91
C SER A 78 -3.08 16.61 -5.03
N CYS A 79 -3.41 16.95 -6.28
CA CYS A 79 -2.73 16.40 -7.46
C CYS A 79 -2.85 17.33 -8.65
N ARG A 80 -1.98 17.14 -9.62
CA ARG A 80 -2.03 17.78 -10.93
C ARG A 80 -2.85 16.94 -11.90
N ILE A 81 -3.74 17.59 -12.66
CA ILE A 81 -4.54 16.96 -13.72
C ILE A 81 -3.95 17.28 -15.11
N GLU A 82 -4.45 16.63 -16.16
CA GLU A 82 -3.91 16.70 -17.54
C GLU A 82 -3.69 18.11 -18.08
N ASN A 83 -4.57 19.07 -17.75
CA ASN A 83 -4.44 20.46 -18.20
C ASN A 83 -3.39 21.28 -17.41
N GLY A 84 -2.66 20.64 -16.47
CA GLY A 84 -1.65 21.27 -15.62
C GLY A 84 -2.20 21.92 -14.34
N GLU A 85 -3.52 21.95 -14.14
CA GLU A 85 -4.15 22.52 -12.94
C GLU A 85 -3.95 21.64 -11.72
N MET A 86 -3.74 22.26 -10.56
CA MET A 86 -3.75 21.58 -9.25
C MET A 86 -5.17 21.54 -8.70
N ILE A 87 -5.64 20.34 -8.40
CA ILE A 87 -6.90 20.13 -7.68
C ILE A 87 -6.64 19.59 -6.29
N SER A 88 -7.56 19.84 -5.36
CA SER A 88 -7.46 19.34 -3.99
C SER A 88 -8.80 18.86 -3.44
N SER A 89 -8.73 18.03 -2.43
CA SER A 89 -9.88 17.51 -1.69
C SER A 89 -9.58 17.46 -0.20
N GLU A 90 -10.46 18.04 0.60
CA GLU A 90 -10.33 18.09 2.05
C GLU A 90 -11.14 16.97 2.70
N GLY A 91 -10.55 16.32 3.70
CA GLY A 91 -11.18 15.25 4.45
C GLY A 91 -10.79 15.26 5.91
N VAL A 92 -11.38 14.34 6.66
CA VAL A 92 -11.00 14.05 8.05
C VAL A 92 -10.86 12.55 8.24
N ALA A 93 -9.76 12.16 8.88
CA ALA A 93 -9.48 10.79 9.28
C ALA A 93 -9.75 10.62 10.78
N TYR A 94 -10.54 9.61 11.10
CA TYR A 94 -11.01 9.27 12.44
C TYR A 94 -10.29 8.03 12.94
N PRO A 95 -9.52 8.08 14.06
CA PRO A 95 -8.90 6.90 14.66
C PRO A 95 -9.94 5.82 15.00
N GLN A 96 -9.58 4.57 14.72
CA GLN A 96 -10.44 3.40 14.97
C GLN A 96 -9.82 2.44 16.00
N ASN A 97 -8.58 2.67 16.42
CA ASN A 97 -7.89 1.91 17.44
C ASN A 97 -7.01 2.83 18.30
N GLN A 98 -6.61 2.37 19.47
CA GLN A 98 -5.77 3.14 20.40
C GLN A 98 -4.37 3.45 19.82
N GLY A 99 -3.87 2.59 18.93
CA GLY A 99 -2.57 2.78 18.28
C GLY A 99 -2.57 3.74 17.10
N ASN A 100 -3.71 4.36 16.75
CA ASN A 100 -3.85 5.30 15.63
C ASN A 100 -3.37 4.79 14.26
N SER A 101 -3.20 3.48 14.13
CA SER A 101 -2.73 2.84 12.90
C SER A 101 -3.87 2.43 11.95
N LYS A 102 -5.10 2.43 12.46
CA LYS A 102 -6.33 2.17 11.69
C LYS A 102 -7.22 3.41 11.75
N LEU A 103 -7.47 4.00 10.59
CA LEU A 103 -8.31 5.19 10.46
C LEU A 103 -9.47 4.91 9.51
N LYS A 104 -10.51 5.73 9.61
CA LYS A 104 -11.56 5.87 8.58
C LYS A 104 -11.59 7.30 8.10
N VAL A 105 -11.46 7.50 6.79
CA VAL A 105 -11.37 8.82 6.14
C VAL A 105 -12.68 9.17 5.46
N SER A 106 -13.18 10.39 5.68
CA SER A 106 -14.34 10.96 4.98
C SER A 106 -13.92 12.23 4.26
N PHE A 107 -14.29 12.32 2.98
CA PHE A 107 -14.17 13.51 2.15
C PHE A 107 -15.52 14.21 1.95
N LEU A 108 -16.56 13.78 2.65
CA LEU A 108 -17.85 14.47 2.63
C LEU A 108 -17.78 15.83 3.36
N PRO A 109 -18.61 16.81 2.97
CA PRO A 109 -18.78 18.05 3.70
C PRO A 109 -19.10 17.80 5.18
N PRO A 110 -18.71 18.71 6.11
CA PRO A 110 -18.86 18.50 7.55
C PRO A 110 -20.26 18.02 7.98
N GLY A 111 -21.32 18.60 7.42
CA GLY A 111 -22.70 18.23 7.74
C GLY A 111 -23.16 16.86 7.25
N LEU A 112 -22.36 16.17 6.41
CA LEU A 112 -22.68 14.85 5.83
C LEU A 112 -21.75 13.74 6.30
N ARG A 113 -20.72 14.02 7.11
CA ARG A 113 -19.72 13.04 7.58
C ARG A 113 -20.29 11.98 8.53
N TRP A 114 -21.48 12.16 9.03
CA TRP A 114 -22.21 11.20 9.86
C TRP A 114 -22.81 10.03 9.05
N ILE A 115 -22.98 10.20 7.73
CA ILE A 115 -23.60 9.18 6.88
C ILE A 115 -22.79 7.87 6.96
N PRO A 116 -23.42 6.74 7.30
CA PRO A 116 -22.72 5.47 7.41
C PRO A 116 -22.23 4.99 6.06
N PHE A 117 -21.18 4.11 6.07
CA PHE A 117 -20.59 3.46 4.89
C PHE A 117 -19.91 4.37 3.87
N THR A 118 -19.82 5.68 4.13
CA THR A 118 -19.17 6.65 3.23
C THR A 118 -17.70 6.88 3.54
N LYS A 119 -17.18 6.27 4.62
CA LYS A 119 -15.79 6.42 5.06
C LYS A 119 -14.92 5.29 4.51
N GLY A 120 -13.81 5.64 3.87
CA GLY A 120 -12.81 4.70 3.41
C GLY A 120 -11.90 4.22 4.55
N HIS A 121 -11.47 2.97 4.51
CA HIS A 121 -10.43 2.47 5.40
C HIS A 121 -9.07 3.05 5.01
N TYR A 122 -8.29 3.41 6.02
CA TYR A 122 -6.93 3.87 5.89
C TYR A 122 -6.10 3.25 7.02
N TRP A 123 -5.37 2.17 6.68
CA TRP A 123 -4.54 1.44 7.62
C TRP A 123 -3.07 1.65 7.27
N VAL A 124 -2.27 2.04 8.23
CA VAL A 124 -0.82 2.07 8.08
C VAL A 124 -0.31 0.64 8.26
N LEU A 125 0.07 0.00 7.15
CA LEU A 125 0.53 -1.39 7.11
C LEU A 125 2.02 -1.50 7.44
N ARG A 126 2.79 -0.47 7.09
CA ARG A 126 4.20 -0.34 7.42
C ARG A 126 4.56 1.15 7.45
N VAL A 127 5.41 1.55 8.36
CA VAL A 127 6.06 2.86 8.40
C VAL A 127 7.47 2.64 8.95
N ASP A 128 8.47 3.32 8.39
CA ASP A 128 9.83 3.26 8.91
C ASP A 128 9.94 4.03 10.23
N PRO A 129 10.96 3.73 11.07
CA PRO A 129 11.13 4.36 12.38
C PRO A 129 11.29 5.88 12.33
N GLU A 130 11.77 6.42 11.21
CA GLU A 130 11.98 7.86 11.01
C GLU A 130 10.75 8.56 10.37
N TYR A 131 9.68 7.82 10.11
CA TYR A 131 8.47 8.33 9.46
C TYR A 131 8.72 8.97 8.09
N LYS A 132 9.64 8.41 7.31
CA LYS A 132 9.98 8.88 5.96
C LYS A 132 9.20 8.18 4.86
N VAL A 133 8.88 6.90 5.05
CA VAL A 133 8.16 6.08 4.06
C VAL A 133 7.04 5.31 4.75
N ALA A 134 5.86 5.23 4.11
CA ALA A 134 4.73 4.48 4.63
C ALA A 134 4.06 3.63 3.53
N LEU A 135 3.61 2.43 3.89
CA LEU A 135 2.70 1.59 3.14
C LEU A 135 1.32 1.72 3.74
N VAL A 136 0.36 2.14 2.95
CA VAL A 136 -1.01 2.37 3.40
C VAL A 136 -1.97 1.51 2.60
N GLY A 137 -2.96 0.95 3.27
CA GLY A 137 -3.99 0.12 2.65
C GLY A 137 -5.25 0.03 3.48
N GLY A 138 -5.84 -1.15 3.55
CA GLY A 138 -7.06 -1.42 4.31
C GLY A 138 -7.21 -2.88 4.69
N PRO A 139 -8.39 -3.30 5.17
CA PRO A 139 -8.66 -4.71 5.52
C PRO A 139 -8.75 -5.63 4.31
N SER A 140 -8.74 -5.08 3.10
CA SER A 140 -8.74 -5.81 1.83
C SER A 140 -7.61 -5.32 0.95
N THR A 141 -7.25 -6.10 -0.07
CA THR A 141 -6.18 -5.77 -1.04
C THR A 141 -6.64 -4.85 -2.17
N LYS A 142 -7.78 -4.16 -2.01
CA LYS A 142 -8.37 -3.32 -3.05
C LYS A 142 -7.63 -1.99 -3.24
N TYR A 143 -7.12 -1.40 -2.16
CA TYR A 143 -6.47 -0.09 -2.17
C TYR A 143 -5.10 -0.20 -1.52
N LEU A 144 -4.10 0.41 -2.15
CA LEU A 144 -2.73 0.47 -1.66
C LEU A 144 -2.07 1.76 -2.12
N TRP A 145 -1.28 2.37 -1.23
CA TRP A 145 -0.43 3.52 -1.50
C TRP A 145 0.96 3.32 -0.90
N ILE A 146 1.97 3.73 -1.61
CA ILE A 146 3.33 3.94 -1.09
C ILE A 146 3.54 5.44 -0.99
N LEU A 147 3.75 5.92 0.22
CA LEU A 147 3.94 7.34 0.53
C LEU A 147 5.39 7.58 0.95
N SER A 148 5.93 8.76 0.59
CA SER A 148 7.27 9.19 0.99
C SER A 148 7.28 10.67 1.38
N ARG A 149 8.18 11.05 2.31
CA ARG A 149 8.44 12.46 2.59
C ARG A 149 9.13 13.17 1.43
N GLU A 150 9.92 12.43 0.68
CA GLU A 150 10.61 12.94 -0.50
C GLU A 150 9.82 12.59 -1.77
N PRO A 151 9.91 13.43 -2.83
CA PRO A 151 9.21 13.19 -4.08
C PRO A 151 9.76 11.98 -4.85
N GLN A 152 10.92 11.49 -4.48
CA GLN A 152 11.56 10.31 -5.05
C GLN A 152 11.95 9.35 -3.95
N LEU A 153 11.84 8.07 -4.23
CA LEU A 153 12.23 6.99 -3.35
C LEU A 153 13.31 6.15 -4.03
N ASP A 154 14.37 5.81 -3.30
CA ASP A 154 15.40 4.92 -3.82
C ASP A 154 14.83 3.53 -4.11
N GLU A 155 15.38 2.85 -5.11
CA GLU A 155 14.83 1.60 -5.62
C GLU A 155 14.88 0.48 -4.57
N ALA A 156 15.91 0.42 -3.73
CA ALA A 156 16.02 -0.63 -2.70
C ALA A 156 14.91 -0.50 -1.67
N THR A 157 14.63 0.72 -1.19
CA THR A 157 13.51 1.02 -0.29
C THR A 157 12.18 0.71 -0.97
N TYR A 158 11.99 1.16 -2.22
CA TYR A 158 10.78 0.88 -2.99
C TYR A 158 10.50 -0.62 -3.08
N GLN A 159 11.50 -1.42 -3.49
CA GLN A 159 11.37 -2.88 -3.58
C GLN A 159 11.07 -3.53 -2.23
N SER A 160 11.68 -3.06 -1.14
CA SER A 160 11.37 -3.55 0.22
C SER A 160 9.90 -3.33 0.61
N TYR A 161 9.28 -2.22 0.18
CA TYR A 161 7.87 -1.94 0.43
C TYR A 161 6.96 -2.76 -0.49
N LEU A 162 7.38 -3.05 -1.72
CA LEU A 162 6.69 -3.98 -2.62
C LEU A 162 6.63 -5.40 -2.06
N GLU A 163 7.73 -5.89 -1.46
CA GLU A 163 7.74 -7.23 -0.82
C GLU A 163 6.75 -7.28 0.36
N THR A 164 6.64 -6.21 1.16
CA THR A 164 5.61 -6.13 2.20
C THR A 164 4.20 -6.19 1.61
N ALA A 165 3.96 -5.47 0.51
CA ALA A 165 2.67 -5.48 -0.17
C ALA A 165 2.32 -6.87 -0.73
N LYS A 166 3.30 -7.56 -1.37
CA LYS A 166 3.13 -8.95 -1.83
C LYS A 166 2.79 -9.90 -0.69
N HIS A 167 3.49 -9.78 0.45
CA HIS A 167 3.23 -10.60 1.63
C HIS A 167 1.78 -10.49 2.09
N TYR A 168 1.19 -9.30 2.00
CA TYR A 168 -0.23 -9.04 2.26
C TYR A 168 -1.17 -9.38 1.10
N GLY A 169 -0.67 -9.99 0.02
CA GLY A 169 -1.47 -10.46 -1.10
C GLY A 169 -1.91 -9.36 -2.08
N TYR A 170 -1.30 -8.18 -2.05
CA TYR A 170 -1.57 -7.14 -3.05
C TYR A 170 -1.00 -7.52 -4.42
N ASP A 171 -1.75 -7.27 -5.48
CA ASP A 171 -1.29 -7.41 -6.86
C ASP A 171 -0.42 -6.21 -7.26
N ILE A 172 0.87 -6.30 -6.96
CA ILE A 172 1.82 -5.21 -7.24
C ILE A 172 2.08 -4.98 -8.73
N THR A 173 1.68 -5.91 -9.61
CA THR A 173 1.82 -5.73 -11.06
C THR A 173 0.91 -4.63 -11.60
N LYS A 174 -0.10 -4.25 -10.83
CA LYS A 174 -1.06 -3.19 -11.15
C LYS A 174 -0.68 -1.83 -10.57
N LEU A 175 0.43 -1.74 -9.83
CA LEU A 175 0.84 -0.46 -9.26
C LEU A 175 1.20 0.56 -10.34
N ILE A 176 0.64 1.74 -10.18
CA ILE A 176 0.95 2.92 -10.98
C ILE A 176 2.00 3.71 -10.20
N LYS A 177 3.20 3.86 -10.77
CA LYS A 177 4.27 4.71 -10.23
C LYS A 177 4.11 6.11 -10.83
N LEU A 178 4.22 7.13 -10.00
CA LEU A 178 3.87 8.50 -10.38
C LEU A 178 5.12 9.37 -10.52
N PRO A 179 5.12 10.28 -11.49
CA PRO A 179 6.10 11.36 -11.55
C PRO A 179 5.77 12.48 -10.54
N HIS A 180 6.82 13.13 -10.05
CA HIS A 180 6.79 14.32 -9.20
C HIS A 180 7.69 15.40 -9.78
#